data_5e1f79ab7add9b59c63506c00e2e065b
#
_entry.id   5e1f79ab7add9b59c63506c00e2e065b
#
_cell.length_a   1.000
_cell.length_b   1.000
_cell.length_c   1.000
_cell.angle_alpha   90.00
_cell.angle_beta   90.00
_cell.angle_gamma   90.00
#
_symmetry.space_group_name_H-M   'P 1'
#
loop_
_entity.id
_entity.type
_entity.pdbx_description
1 polymer ?
#
loop_
_entity_poly.entity_id
_entity_poly.type
_entity_poly.pdbx_seq_one_letter_code
_entity_poly.pdbx_strand_id
1 'polypeptide(L)'
;MACSAASPVLGVKLYVCVPDGTNCCFVSGSFNGWDIANAVELTRVSEHHFTIDLPDVSESAMAGGYKYVSGPDWKYVEKDANGNEVGNRTKVSSEDVVGSWAQIYVPGAPSEPTVPADPDHCRGFRDNPESKTLTFIFDNNLWKAGTVTKVEVRGSFNGWKSSSEYALVYDKDEDIWTVTLPYSAVKVPGNSGQPEFKFVTNGSNYLSGDGRSFMPEGYVFMNGDRNNIVVFDRDDFESIKANSKIANVVKTASDFDLTTREGKEEISNFRAVPGTKALFRSYHPYKYTKTSNATEPLRIQYLTELAEEEGIKSDICLSENEERNLLSFTIGGTKYTETIAPYYQEIISKGQVLYTGTANGSTPSYNEVYYNSGGTKFAQWVQEICRFIISDETEAPYLIHCRIGTDRTGMFSATLAALCGAEWEDIEKDYEKSTRMGIQEYRGGGLLRYGFEQMLGVEDITAVADLQTAVSENLISRDVITPEELTLLRRKLGASDILTVVDTVEQTVERVSYFTLTGLPVDSAPLQAGIYVKSEHLSDGTARNTKVVVK
;
A
#
# COMPACT_ATOMS: atom_id res chain seq x y z
N MET A 1 25.64 44.95 -16.28
CA MET A 1 24.45 44.46 -15.57
C MET A 1 23.26 45.08 -16.25
N ALA A 2 22.55 44.29 -17.08
CA ALA A 2 21.32 44.72 -17.71
C ALA A 2 20.19 44.36 -16.74
N CYS A 3 19.56 45.37 -16.17
CA CYS A 3 18.35 45.22 -15.36
C CYS A 3 17.21 44.88 -16.34
N SER A 4 16.78 43.63 -16.38
CA SER A 4 15.57 43.22 -17.10
C SER A 4 14.39 43.83 -16.36
N ALA A 5 13.78 44.88 -16.89
CA ALA A 5 12.50 45.36 -16.43
C ALA A 5 11.45 44.29 -16.74
N ALA A 6 10.86 43.72 -15.70
CA ALA A 6 9.68 42.87 -15.84
C ALA A 6 8.58 43.71 -16.52
N SER A 7 8.02 43.21 -17.60
CA SER A 7 6.84 43.81 -18.23
C SER A 7 5.72 43.91 -17.19
N PRO A 8 5.01 45.04 -17.12
CA PRO A 8 3.88 45.15 -16.18
C PRO A 8 2.85 44.05 -16.51
N VAL A 9 2.48 43.27 -15.51
CA VAL A 9 1.37 42.33 -15.63
C VAL A 9 0.11 43.19 -15.83
N LEU A 10 -0.52 43.09 -17.02
CA LEU A 10 -1.85 43.66 -17.22
C LEU A 10 -2.81 42.80 -16.39
N GLY A 11 -3.30 43.37 -15.31
CA GLY A 11 -4.28 42.73 -14.43
C GLY A 11 -5.59 42.41 -15.14
N VAL A 12 -6.28 41.41 -14.62
CA VAL A 12 -7.59 40.97 -15.16
C VAL A 12 -8.71 41.73 -14.45
N LYS A 13 -9.66 42.21 -15.22
CA LYS A 13 -10.93 42.72 -14.71
C LYS A 13 -12.07 41.78 -15.09
N LEU A 14 -12.84 41.35 -14.09
CA LEU A 14 -14.03 40.53 -14.32
C LEU A 14 -15.26 41.39 -14.12
N TYR A 15 -16.24 41.18 -14.98
CA TYR A 15 -17.57 41.77 -14.90
C TYR A 15 -18.60 40.70 -15.21
N VAL A 16 -19.54 40.46 -14.30
CA VAL A 16 -20.45 39.31 -14.39
C VAL A 16 -21.90 39.74 -14.12
N CYS A 17 -22.79 39.28 -15.00
CA CYS A 17 -24.23 39.34 -14.81
C CYS A 17 -24.71 38.07 -14.11
N VAL A 18 -25.52 38.21 -13.07
CA VAL A 18 -26.00 37.15 -12.19
C VAL A 18 -27.51 37.09 -12.11
N PRO A 19 -28.11 35.92 -11.75
CA PRO A 19 -29.56 35.78 -11.57
C PRO A 19 -30.12 36.63 -10.43
N ASP A 20 -31.44 36.82 -10.48
CA ASP A 20 -32.22 37.45 -9.40
C ASP A 20 -31.96 36.77 -8.04
N GLY A 21 -31.97 37.56 -6.97
CA GLY A 21 -31.78 37.07 -5.61
C GLY A 21 -30.34 36.74 -5.23
N THR A 22 -29.35 36.97 -6.12
CA THR A 22 -27.92 36.79 -5.78
C THR A 22 -27.51 37.82 -4.74
N ASN A 23 -27.03 37.37 -3.57
CA ASN A 23 -26.60 38.25 -2.49
C ASN A 23 -25.12 38.63 -2.58
N CYS A 24 -24.27 37.67 -2.91
CA CYS A 24 -22.82 37.81 -3.09
C CYS A 24 -22.38 37.06 -4.35
N CYS A 25 -21.21 37.41 -4.86
CA CYS A 25 -20.57 36.70 -5.94
C CYS A 25 -19.06 36.60 -5.67
N PHE A 26 -18.52 35.41 -5.79
CA PHE A 26 -17.07 35.13 -5.64
C PHE A 26 -16.56 34.47 -6.90
N VAL A 27 -15.24 34.49 -7.12
CA VAL A 27 -14.55 33.79 -8.19
C VAL A 27 -13.41 32.97 -7.63
N SER A 28 -13.31 31.72 -8.10
CA SER A 28 -12.18 30.82 -7.84
C SER A 28 -11.76 30.14 -9.14
N GLY A 29 -10.48 29.81 -9.28
CA GLY A 29 -9.95 29.22 -10.50
C GLY A 29 -8.47 28.89 -10.43
N SER A 30 -7.87 28.64 -11.58
CA SER A 30 -6.45 28.33 -11.68
C SER A 30 -5.53 29.38 -11.06
N PHE A 31 -5.95 30.63 -11.02
CA PHE A 31 -5.17 31.74 -10.47
C PHE A 31 -5.01 31.69 -8.94
N ASN A 32 -5.91 31.01 -8.23
CA ASN A 32 -5.82 30.77 -6.77
C ASN A 32 -5.76 29.27 -6.43
N GLY A 33 -5.41 28.41 -7.40
CA GLY A 33 -5.33 26.97 -7.21
C GLY A 33 -6.67 26.27 -6.96
N TRP A 34 -7.80 26.87 -7.36
CA TRP A 34 -9.16 26.39 -7.11
C TRP A 34 -9.52 26.34 -5.62
N ASP A 35 -8.81 27.11 -4.80
CA ASP A 35 -9.06 27.20 -3.36
C ASP A 35 -10.33 28.02 -3.09
N ILE A 36 -11.43 27.32 -2.81
CA ILE A 36 -12.74 27.95 -2.57
C ILE A 36 -12.78 28.70 -1.24
N ALA A 37 -11.98 28.30 -0.25
CA ALA A 37 -11.92 28.99 1.04
C ALA A 37 -11.27 30.39 0.89
N ASN A 38 -10.44 30.57 -0.15
CA ASN A 38 -9.82 31.82 -0.56
C ASN A 38 -10.38 32.34 -1.91
N ALA A 39 -11.65 32.03 -2.22
CA ALA A 39 -12.33 32.64 -3.35
C ALA A 39 -12.42 34.17 -3.20
N VAL A 40 -12.21 34.89 -4.29
CA VAL A 40 -12.16 36.35 -4.26
C VAL A 40 -13.58 36.89 -4.42
N GLU A 41 -14.03 37.70 -3.46
CA GLU A 41 -15.36 38.35 -3.48
C GLU A 41 -15.39 39.50 -4.48
N LEU A 42 -16.41 39.53 -5.33
CA LEU A 42 -16.67 40.58 -6.27
C LEU A 42 -17.54 41.70 -5.64
N THR A 43 -17.28 42.90 -6.04
CA THR A 43 -18.08 44.08 -5.61
C THR A 43 -19.35 44.20 -6.46
N ARG A 44 -20.50 44.33 -5.82
CA ARG A 44 -21.79 44.60 -6.49
C ARG A 44 -21.79 46.00 -7.08
N VAL A 45 -22.14 46.12 -8.35
CA VAL A 45 -22.26 47.43 -9.06
C VAL A 45 -23.69 47.74 -9.49
N SER A 46 -24.54 46.71 -9.57
CA SER A 46 -25.99 46.87 -9.76
C SER A 46 -26.75 45.67 -9.19
N GLU A 47 -28.06 45.61 -9.35
CA GLU A 47 -28.89 44.50 -8.88
C GLU A 47 -28.39 43.13 -9.43
N HIS A 48 -27.98 43.10 -10.68
CA HIS A 48 -27.58 41.89 -11.39
C HIS A 48 -26.10 41.86 -11.78
N HIS A 49 -25.28 42.84 -11.39
CA HIS A 49 -23.89 42.88 -11.84
C HIS A 49 -22.90 43.01 -10.70
N PHE A 50 -21.82 42.25 -10.82
CA PHE A 50 -20.65 42.28 -9.94
C PHE A 50 -19.37 42.47 -10.73
N THR A 51 -18.36 43.07 -10.12
CA THR A 51 -17.04 43.30 -10.74
C THR A 51 -15.91 43.12 -9.75
N ILE A 52 -14.73 42.79 -10.26
CA ILE A 52 -13.48 42.81 -9.53
C ILE A 52 -12.31 43.12 -10.45
N ASP A 53 -11.36 43.90 -9.94
CA ASP A 53 -10.05 44.10 -10.54
C ASP A 53 -9.05 43.21 -9.83
N LEU A 54 -8.35 42.38 -10.57
CA LEU A 54 -7.29 41.45 -10.12
C LEU A 54 -5.95 41.91 -10.70
N PRO A 55 -5.32 42.94 -10.13
CA PRO A 55 -4.15 43.60 -10.75
C PRO A 55 -2.92 42.67 -10.86
N ASP A 56 -2.80 41.68 -9.99
CA ASP A 56 -1.69 40.74 -9.95
C ASP A 56 -1.96 39.42 -10.70
N VAL A 57 -3.14 39.27 -11.32
CA VAL A 57 -3.54 38.07 -12.06
C VAL A 57 -3.50 38.35 -13.56
N SER A 58 -2.70 37.60 -14.30
CA SER A 58 -2.65 37.69 -15.76
C SER A 58 -3.76 36.88 -16.43
N GLU A 59 -4.11 37.21 -17.69
CA GLU A 59 -5.03 36.38 -18.47
C GLU A 59 -4.52 34.95 -18.65
N SER A 60 -3.19 34.74 -18.71
CA SER A 60 -2.60 33.41 -18.76
C SER A 60 -2.81 32.61 -17.48
N ALA A 61 -2.85 33.25 -16.32
CA ALA A 61 -3.19 32.60 -15.05
C ALA A 61 -4.66 32.15 -14.98
N MET A 62 -5.54 32.83 -15.73
CA MET A 62 -6.96 32.46 -15.87
C MET A 62 -7.19 31.36 -16.92
N ALA A 63 -6.25 31.09 -17.79
CA ALA A 63 -6.40 30.14 -18.91
C ALA A 63 -6.59 28.67 -18.45
N GLY A 64 -6.17 28.32 -17.22
CA GLY A 64 -6.47 27.03 -16.57
C GLY A 64 -7.93 26.91 -16.10
N GLY A 65 -8.69 27.98 -16.22
CA GLY A 65 -10.12 28.05 -15.94
C GLY A 65 -10.47 28.75 -14.63
N TYR A 66 -11.71 29.26 -14.59
CA TYR A 66 -12.33 29.83 -13.38
C TYR A 66 -13.84 29.61 -13.40
N LYS A 67 -14.47 29.74 -12.22
CA LYS A 67 -15.92 29.67 -12.02
C LYS A 67 -16.37 30.70 -11.02
N TYR A 68 -17.63 31.09 -11.14
CA TYR A 68 -18.31 31.92 -10.15
C TYR A 68 -19.06 31.05 -9.15
N VAL A 69 -19.16 31.56 -7.92
CA VAL A 69 -19.97 30.99 -6.83
C VAL A 69 -20.74 32.08 -6.14
N SER A 70 -21.99 31.84 -5.72
CA SER A 70 -22.79 32.83 -4.98
C SER A 70 -22.43 32.91 -3.48
N GLY A 71 -21.50 32.07 -3.00
CA GLY A 71 -21.04 31.96 -1.62
C GLY A 71 -19.71 31.26 -1.49
N PRO A 72 -19.12 31.16 -0.29
CA PRO A 72 -17.76 30.69 -0.05
C PRO A 72 -17.62 29.15 -0.02
N ASP A 73 -18.36 28.44 -0.88
CA ASP A 73 -18.33 26.98 -0.99
C ASP A 73 -18.79 26.54 -2.38
N TRP A 74 -18.26 25.44 -2.92
CA TRP A 74 -18.60 24.88 -4.23
C TRP A 74 -20.08 24.47 -4.37
N LYS A 75 -20.82 24.26 -3.29
CA LYS A 75 -22.27 24.02 -3.34
C LYS A 75 -23.05 25.21 -3.89
N TYR A 76 -22.45 26.39 -3.96
CA TYR A 76 -23.02 27.61 -4.49
C TYR A 76 -22.57 27.91 -5.94
N VAL A 77 -22.03 26.93 -6.65
CA VAL A 77 -21.41 27.11 -7.97
C VAL A 77 -22.44 27.49 -9.05
N GLU A 78 -21.95 28.19 -10.06
CA GLU A 78 -22.72 28.58 -11.25
C GLU A 78 -23.23 27.39 -12.06
N LYS A 79 -24.41 27.56 -12.63
CA LYS A 79 -25.12 26.65 -13.53
C LYS A 79 -25.61 27.41 -14.76
N ASP A 80 -26.00 26.68 -15.81
CA ASP A 80 -26.71 27.30 -16.93
C ASP A 80 -28.15 27.71 -16.54
N ALA A 81 -28.87 28.34 -17.45
CA ALA A 81 -30.24 28.78 -17.19
C ALA A 81 -31.24 27.63 -16.93
N ASN A 82 -30.87 26.40 -17.27
CA ASN A 82 -31.67 25.19 -17.04
C ASN A 82 -31.20 24.41 -15.79
N GLY A 83 -30.22 24.93 -15.04
CA GLY A 83 -29.68 24.30 -13.84
C GLY A 83 -28.61 23.20 -14.09
N ASN A 84 -28.13 23.04 -15.31
CA ASN A 84 -27.09 22.06 -15.64
C ASN A 84 -25.69 22.59 -15.33
N GLU A 85 -24.72 21.66 -15.20
CA GLU A 85 -23.31 22.00 -15.03
C GLU A 85 -22.78 22.80 -16.23
N VAL A 86 -22.03 23.87 -15.95
CA VAL A 86 -21.27 24.60 -16.97
C VAL A 86 -19.79 24.24 -16.89
N GLY A 87 -19.09 24.27 -18.03
CA GLY A 87 -17.64 24.11 -18.06
C GLY A 87 -16.90 25.26 -17.39
N ASN A 88 -15.60 25.06 -17.08
CA ASN A 88 -14.75 26.13 -16.61
C ASN A 88 -14.59 27.21 -17.69
N ARG A 89 -14.68 28.47 -17.29
CA ARG A 89 -14.37 29.61 -18.18
C ARG A 89 -12.87 29.69 -18.37
N THR A 90 -12.40 29.72 -19.61
CA THR A 90 -10.95 29.75 -19.92
C THR A 90 -10.50 31.04 -20.60
N LYS A 91 -11.43 31.98 -20.81
CA LYS A 91 -11.16 33.30 -21.38
C LYS A 91 -11.92 34.35 -20.60
N VAL A 92 -11.25 35.45 -20.33
CA VAL A 92 -11.88 36.65 -19.78
C VAL A 92 -12.71 37.31 -20.87
N SER A 93 -13.97 37.56 -20.60
CA SER A 93 -14.89 38.30 -21.51
C SER A 93 -15.18 39.69 -21.01
N SER A 94 -15.73 40.52 -21.87
CA SER A 94 -16.19 41.87 -21.45
C SER A 94 -17.33 41.82 -20.44
N GLU A 95 -18.12 40.75 -20.45
CA GLU A 95 -19.15 40.40 -19.51
C GLU A 95 -19.37 38.90 -19.49
N ASP A 96 -19.29 38.30 -18.33
CA ASP A 96 -19.68 36.91 -18.09
C ASP A 96 -21.16 36.86 -17.68
N VAL A 97 -21.85 35.76 -17.97
CA VAL A 97 -23.26 35.57 -17.56
C VAL A 97 -23.35 34.24 -16.81
N VAL A 98 -23.93 34.30 -15.61
CA VAL A 98 -24.33 33.14 -14.83
C VAL A 98 -25.82 32.90 -15.04
N GLY A 99 -26.21 31.74 -15.54
CA GLY A 99 -27.58 31.39 -15.85
C GLY A 99 -28.44 31.11 -14.60
N SER A 100 -27.86 30.36 -13.66
CA SER A 100 -28.43 30.07 -12.34
C SER A 100 -27.34 29.65 -11.37
N TRP A 101 -27.69 29.45 -10.11
CA TRP A 101 -26.82 28.93 -9.07
C TRP A 101 -27.25 27.53 -8.66
N ALA A 102 -26.31 26.67 -8.29
CA ALA A 102 -26.62 25.38 -7.65
C ALA A 102 -27.42 25.61 -6.35
N GLN A 103 -27.02 26.64 -5.58
CA GLN A 103 -27.74 27.21 -4.43
C GLN A 103 -27.42 28.71 -4.35
N ILE A 104 -28.33 29.50 -3.78
CA ILE A 104 -28.07 30.92 -3.51
C ILE A 104 -27.61 31.06 -2.05
N TYR A 105 -26.44 31.64 -1.85
CA TYR A 105 -25.94 31.96 -0.52
C TYR A 105 -26.66 33.15 0.07
N VAL A 106 -27.10 33.02 1.33
CA VAL A 106 -27.69 34.11 2.11
C VAL A 106 -26.76 34.39 3.28
N PRO A 107 -26.03 35.54 3.27
CA PRO A 107 -25.17 35.93 4.38
C PRO A 107 -25.95 36.05 5.68
N GLY A 108 -25.42 35.42 6.76
CA GLY A 108 -26.07 35.47 8.07
C GLY A 108 -27.32 34.62 8.21
N ALA A 109 -27.74 33.87 7.17
CA ALA A 109 -28.73 32.83 7.38
C ALA A 109 -28.18 31.84 8.44
N PRO A 110 -28.99 31.44 9.45
CA PRO A 110 -28.56 30.41 10.35
C PRO A 110 -28.16 29.18 9.51
N SER A 111 -26.96 28.68 9.68
CA SER A 111 -26.66 27.32 9.21
C SER A 111 -27.79 26.47 9.77
N GLU A 112 -28.47 25.68 8.91
CA GLU A 112 -29.41 24.71 9.44
C GLU A 112 -28.71 24.00 10.59
N PRO A 113 -29.37 23.79 11.76
CA PRO A 113 -28.78 23.03 12.82
C PRO A 113 -28.49 21.65 12.22
N THR A 114 -27.24 21.41 11.86
CA THR A 114 -26.78 20.10 11.49
C THR A 114 -26.90 19.29 12.76
N VAL A 115 -27.98 18.50 12.88
CA VAL A 115 -27.94 17.33 13.74
C VAL A 115 -26.67 16.61 13.28
N PRO A 116 -25.68 16.37 14.16
CA PRO A 116 -24.48 15.66 13.75
C PRO A 116 -24.94 14.36 13.08
N ALA A 117 -24.64 14.21 11.79
CA ALA A 117 -25.04 13.03 11.08
C ALA A 117 -24.38 11.84 11.79
N ASP A 118 -25.12 10.74 11.96
CA ASP A 118 -24.59 9.54 12.58
C ASP A 118 -23.24 9.17 11.89
N PRO A 119 -22.15 9.00 12.64
CA PRO A 119 -20.85 8.67 12.07
C PRO A 119 -20.87 7.44 11.15
N ASP A 120 -21.72 6.46 11.46
CA ASP A 120 -21.87 5.24 10.65
C ASP A 120 -22.53 5.55 9.30
N HIS A 121 -23.53 6.44 9.27
CA HIS A 121 -24.15 6.90 8.04
C HIS A 121 -23.16 7.71 7.19
N CYS A 122 -22.31 8.52 7.85
CA CYS A 122 -21.29 9.32 7.17
C CYS A 122 -20.25 8.46 6.48
N ARG A 123 -19.66 7.49 7.19
CA ARG A 123 -18.65 6.55 6.62
C ARG A 123 -19.25 5.45 5.75
N GLY A 124 -20.57 5.23 5.88
CA GLY A 124 -21.32 4.27 5.07
C GLY A 124 -21.27 2.82 5.57
N PHE A 125 -20.81 2.59 6.79
CA PHE A 125 -20.79 1.27 7.41
C PHE A 125 -20.72 1.33 8.93
N ARG A 126 -21.14 0.21 9.56
CA ARG A 126 -20.95 -0.07 10.99
C ARG A 126 -20.20 -1.38 11.14
N ASP A 127 -19.11 -1.35 11.92
CA ASP A 127 -18.40 -2.55 12.35
C ASP A 127 -19.09 -3.17 13.57
N ASN A 128 -19.26 -4.50 13.56
CA ASN A 128 -19.89 -5.25 14.64
C ASN A 128 -18.94 -6.39 15.07
N PRO A 129 -17.90 -6.09 15.85
CA PRO A 129 -16.82 -7.04 16.14
C PRO A 129 -17.30 -8.25 16.94
N GLU A 130 -18.29 -8.10 17.84
CA GLU A 130 -18.83 -9.21 18.65
C GLU A 130 -19.49 -10.29 17.78
N SER A 131 -20.23 -9.89 16.74
CA SER A 131 -20.87 -10.80 15.80
C SER A 131 -20.01 -11.15 14.58
N LYS A 132 -18.82 -10.54 14.44
CA LYS A 132 -17.94 -10.64 13.27
C LYS A 132 -18.68 -10.31 11.96
N THR A 133 -19.46 -9.23 11.98
CA THR A 133 -20.22 -8.75 10.82
C THR A 133 -19.97 -7.28 10.53
N LEU A 134 -20.14 -6.87 9.29
CA LEU A 134 -20.14 -5.48 8.85
C LEU A 134 -21.51 -5.14 8.25
N THR A 135 -22.10 -4.04 8.68
CA THR A 135 -23.33 -3.51 8.11
C THR A 135 -22.99 -2.32 7.22
N PHE A 136 -23.21 -2.42 5.89
CA PHE A 136 -23.15 -1.26 5.01
C PHE A 136 -24.45 -0.45 5.14
N ILE A 137 -24.30 0.88 5.20
CA ILE A 137 -25.41 1.82 5.44
C ILE A 137 -25.35 2.89 4.35
N PHE A 138 -26.39 2.97 3.54
CA PHE A 138 -26.53 4.03 2.55
C PHE A 138 -27.70 4.94 2.92
N ASP A 139 -27.38 6.16 3.34
CA ASP A 139 -28.36 7.21 3.68
C ASP A 139 -28.44 8.20 2.51
N ASN A 140 -29.52 8.14 1.73
CA ASN A 140 -29.68 9.03 0.57
C ASN A 140 -29.89 10.49 0.96
N ASN A 141 -30.25 10.78 2.22
CA ASN A 141 -30.33 12.16 2.72
C ASN A 141 -28.94 12.81 2.82
N LEU A 142 -27.89 11.99 3.08
CA LEU A 142 -26.49 12.43 3.04
C LEU A 142 -25.91 12.33 1.62
N TRP A 143 -26.06 11.18 0.98
CA TRP A 143 -25.40 10.89 -0.29
C TRP A 143 -25.96 11.64 -1.49
N LYS A 144 -27.22 12.13 -1.42
CA LYS A 144 -27.86 12.96 -2.46
C LYS A 144 -27.77 12.34 -3.87
N ALA A 145 -28.03 11.06 -3.99
CA ALA A 145 -27.94 10.32 -5.26
C ALA A 145 -29.16 10.49 -6.19
N GLY A 146 -30.09 11.37 -5.84
CA GLY A 146 -31.35 11.56 -6.57
C GLY A 146 -32.36 10.46 -6.25
N THR A 147 -33.19 10.08 -7.22
CA THR A 147 -34.16 9.00 -7.05
C THR A 147 -33.44 7.65 -7.03
N VAL A 148 -33.54 6.94 -5.91
CA VAL A 148 -32.91 5.64 -5.69
C VAL A 148 -33.98 4.55 -5.59
N THR A 149 -33.87 3.54 -6.44
CA THR A 149 -34.77 2.38 -6.45
C THR A 149 -34.06 1.08 -6.13
N LYS A 150 -32.74 1.07 -6.20
CA LYS A 150 -31.86 -0.07 -5.90
C LYS A 150 -30.51 0.45 -5.42
N VAL A 151 -29.92 -0.18 -4.39
CA VAL A 151 -28.56 0.07 -3.92
C VAL A 151 -27.83 -1.26 -3.81
N GLU A 152 -26.59 -1.27 -4.29
CA GLU A 152 -25.65 -2.38 -4.10
C GLU A 152 -24.34 -1.82 -3.53
N VAL A 153 -23.61 -2.60 -2.75
CA VAL A 153 -22.22 -2.32 -2.44
C VAL A 153 -21.32 -3.17 -3.34
N ARG A 154 -20.39 -2.53 -4.05
CA ARG A 154 -19.37 -3.20 -4.85
C ARG A 154 -18.00 -2.79 -4.36
N GLY A 155 -17.08 -3.75 -4.29
CA GLY A 155 -15.77 -3.52 -3.69
C GLY A 155 -14.74 -4.58 -4.06
N SER A 156 -13.56 -4.45 -3.46
CA SER A 156 -12.46 -5.42 -3.59
C SER A 156 -12.91 -6.84 -3.24
N PHE A 157 -13.79 -6.97 -2.26
CA PHE A 157 -14.27 -8.24 -1.71
C PHE A 157 -15.22 -9.03 -2.65
N ASN A 158 -15.83 -8.38 -3.64
CA ASN A 158 -16.68 -9.07 -4.64
C ASN A 158 -16.20 -8.83 -6.07
N GLY A 159 -14.93 -8.40 -6.24
CA GLY A 159 -14.33 -8.11 -7.54
C GLY A 159 -15.04 -7.01 -8.31
N TRP A 160 -15.69 -6.06 -7.62
CA TRP A 160 -16.44 -4.93 -8.16
C TRP A 160 -17.67 -5.35 -9.00
N LYS A 161 -18.18 -6.58 -8.78
CA LYS A 161 -19.29 -7.16 -9.54
C LYS A 161 -20.61 -6.98 -8.81
N SER A 162 -21.71 -6.91 -9.59
CA SER A 162 -23.06 -6.97 -9.08
C SER A 162 -23.37 -8.38 -8.57
N SER A 163 -23.96 -8.46 -7.37
CA SER A 163 -24.44 -9.69 -6.78
C SER A 163 -25.62 -9.40 -5.85
N SER A 164 -26.62 -10.28 -5.82
CA SER A 164 -27.77 -10.14 -4.92
C SER A 164 -27.39 -10.23 -3.43
N GLU A 165 -26.29 -10.88 -3.11
CA GLU A 165 -25.74 -10.99 -1.75
C GLU A 165 -25.33 -9.63 -1.18
N TYR A 166 -24.88 -8.71 -2.05
CA TYR A 166 -24.40 -7.37 -1.69
C TYR A 166 -25.43 -6.28 -2.02
N ALA A 167 -26.70 -6.66 -2.26
CA ALA A 167 -27.79 -5.72 -2.45
C ALA A 167 -28.30 -5.23 -1.08
N LEU A 168 -28.45 -3.91 -0.94
CA LEU A 168 -28.99 -3.30 0.26
C LEU A 168 -30.53 -3.34 0.23
N VAL A 169 -31.12 -3.53 1.40
CA VAL A 169 -32.57 -3.50 1.62
C VAL A 169 -32.96 -2.16 2.22
N TYR A 170 -34.04 -1.57 1.72
CA TYR A 170 -34.55 -0.30 2.21
C TYR A 170 -35.34 -0.47 3.51
N ASP A 171 -34.91 0.25 4.54
CA ASP A 171 -35.62 0.39 5.79
C ASP A 171 -36.46 1.67 5.74
N LYS A 172 -37.81 1.51 5.82
CA LYS A 172 -38.74 2.63 5.73
C LYS A 172 -38.83 3.46 7.01
N ASP A 173 -38.51 2.83 8.15
CA ASP A 173 -38.66 3.48 9.45
C ASP A 173 -37.47 4.40 9.72
N GLU A 174 -36.28 4.00 9.24
CA GLU A 174 -35.04 4.77 9.37
C GLU A 174 -34.68 5.58 8.11
N ASP A 175 -35.39 5.37 6.99
CA ASP A 175 -35.16 5.99 5.66
C ASP A 175 -33.73 5.76 5.13
N ILE A 176 -33.20 4.55 5.33
CA ILE A 176 -31.86 4.12 4.90
C ILE A 176 -31.91 2.80 4.15
N TRP A 177 -30.82 2.47 3.48
CA TRP A 177 -30.59 1.16 2.87
C TRP A 177 -29.46 0.44 3.60
N THR A 178 -29.66 -0.84 3.94
CA THR A 178 -28.65 -1.61 4.69
C THR A 178 -28.46 -3.01 4.14
N VAL A 179 -27.27 -3.57 4.35
CA VAL A 179 -26.96 -5.00 4.24
C VAL A 179 -25.92 -5.37 5.28
N THR A 180 -26.16 -6.44 6.04
CA THR A 180 -25.21 -6.96 7.02
C THR A 180 -24.56 -8.23 6.46
N LEU A 181 -23.24 -8.24 6.42
CA LEU A 181 -22.42 -9.30 5.85
C LEU A 181 -21.40 -9.82 6.87
N PRO A 182 -21.06 -11.12 6.89
CA PRO A 182 -20.00 -11.64 7.74
C PRO A 182 -18.64 -11.09 7.28
N TYR A 183 -17.68 -10.97 8.20
CA TYR A 183 -16.33 -10.50 7.87
C TYR A 183 -15.68 -11.29 6.73
N SER A 184 -15.92 -12.61 6.67
CA SER A 184 -15.43 -13.47 5.59
C SER A 184 -15.86 -13.03 4.18
N ALA A 185 -17.00 -12.34 4.07
CA ALA A 185 -17.52 -11.83 2.80
C ALA A 185 -17.00 -10.43 2.44
N VAL A 186 -16.36 -9.71 3.39
CA VAL A 186 -15.95 -8.31 3.17
C VAL A 186 -14.49 -8.02 3.49
N LYS A 187 -13.73 -8.98 4.02
CA LYS A 187 -12.34 -8.77 4.48
C LYS A 187 -11.29 -8.64 3.36
N VAL A 188 -11.65 -8.90 2.09
CA VAL A 188 -10.68 -8.87 0.99
C VAL A 188 -10.24 -7.43 0.72
N PRO A 189 -8.96 -7.08 0.94
CA PRO A 189 -8.49 -5.72 0.80
C PRO A 189 -8.28 -5.32 -0.67
N GLY A 190 -8.28 -4.00 -0.92
CA GLY A 190 -7.75 -3.41 -2.13
C GLY A 190 -6.32 -2.89 -1.91
N ASN A 191 -5.87 -1.99 -2.78
CA ASN A 191 -4.52 -1.41 -2.72
C ASN A 191 -4.27 -0.58 -1.44
N SER A 192 -5.31 -0.03 -0.84
CA SER A 192 -5.24 0.67 0.45
C SER A 192 -4.78 -0.23 1.60
N GLY A 193 -4.86 -1.55 1.45
CA GLY A 193 -4.70 -2.51 2.53
C GLY A 193 -5.99 -2.75 3.31
N GLN A 194 -7.04 -1.99 3.01
CA GLN A 194 -8.38 -2.12 3.59
C GLN A 194 -9.35 -2.59 2.52
N PRO A 195 -10.50 -3.20 2.89
CA PRO A 195 -11.56 -3.44 1.94
C PRO A 195 -12.03 -2.11 1.33
N GLU A 196 -11.99 -2.03 0.01
CA GLU A 196 -12.38 -0.84 -0.75
C GLU A 196 -13.77 -1.04 -1.32
N PHE A 197 -14.62 0.00 -1.29
CA PHE A 197 -15.98 -0.09 -1.79
C PHE A 197 -16.52 1.22 -2.39
N LYS A 198 -17.59 1.08 -3.17
CA LYS A 198 -18.51 2.16 -3.56
C LYS A 198 -19.94 1.67 -3.43
N PHE A 199 -20.84 2.57 -3.07
CA PHE A 199 -22.27 2.30 -3.29
C PHE A 199 -22.58 2.48 -4.77
N VAL A 200 -23.43 1.61 -5.30
CA VAL A 200 -23.89 1.66 -6.69
C VAL A 200 -25.40 1.76 -6.69
N THR A 201 -25.93 2.93 -7.05
CA THR A 201 -27.37 3.15 -7.13
C THR A 201 -27.86 2.90 -8.54
N ASN A 202 -29.05 2.30 -8.65
CA ASN A 202 -29.73 2.02 -9.91
C ASN A 202 -28.87 1.23 -10.92
N GLY A 203 -27.90 0.46 -10.42
CA GLY A 203 -27.05 -0.46 -11.21
C GLY A 203 -25.80 0.15 -11.86
N SER A 204 -25.69 1.48 -11.99
CA SER A 204 -24.60 2.10 -12.75
C SER A 204 -24.00 3.37 -12.13
N ASN A 205 -24.64 4.01 -11.16
CA ASN A 205 -24.14 5.22 -10.53
C ASN A 205 -23.26 4.87 -9.33
N TYR A 206 -21.93 4.93 -9.51
CA TYR A 206 -20.93 4.64 -8.49
C TYR A 206 -20.69 5.88 -7.63
N LEU A 207 -20.83 5.74 -6.32
CA LEU A 207 -20.72 6.82 -5.35
C LEU A 207 -19.49 6.65 -4.46
N SER A 208 -18.64 7.68 -4.47
CA SER A 208 -17.51 7.85 -3.56
C SER A 208 -17.82 8.93 -2.53
N GLY A 209 -17.23 8.80 -1.34
CA GLY A 209 -17.24 9.85 -0.32
C GLY A 209 -16.30 11.02 -0.63
N ASP A 210 -15.48 10.92 -1.68
CA ASP A 210 -14.55 11.99 -2.05
C ASP A 210 -15.27 13.32 -2.34
N GLY A 211 -14.77 14.40 -1.75
CA GLY A 211 -15.34 15.75 -1.88
C GLY A 211 -16.68 15.97 -1.17
N ARG A 212 -17.19 15.00 -0.40
CA ARG A 212 -18.43 15.14 0.36
C ARG A 212 -18.14 15.63 1.76
N SER A 213 -18.77 16.73 2.15
CA SER A 213 -18.54 17.40 3.44
C SER A 213 -18.92 16.56 4.67
N PHE A 214 -19.77 15.55 4.51
CA PHE A 214 -20.15 14.65 5.59
C PHE A 214 -19.16 13.49 5.78
N MET A 215 -18.37 13.14 4.76
CA MET A 215 -17.43 12.02 4.83
C MET A 215 -16.26 12.39 5.74
N PRO A 216 -16.00 11.65 6.84
CA PRO A 216 -14.86 11.92 7.68
C PRO A 216 -13.53 11.69 6.93
N GLU A 217 -12.54 12.50 7.25
CA GLU A 217 -11.20 12.36 6.68
C GLU A 217 -10.61 10.97 6.99
N GLY A 218 -10.00 10.32 6.00
CA GLY A 218 -9.38 9.01 6.15
C GLY A 218 -10.23 7.84 5.69
N TYR A 219 -11.53 8.02 5.45
CA TYR A 219 -12.41 6.95 4.95
C TYR A 219 -12.51 6.88 3.42
N VAL A 220 -11.72 7.67 2.71
CA VAL A 220 -11.56 7.58 1.25
C VAL A 220 -10.09 7.36 0.93
N PHE A 221 -9.80 6.34 0.15
CA PHE A 221 -8.45 6.08 -0.34
C PHE A 221 -8.12 7.08 -1.46
N MET A 222 -7.14 7.95 -1.22
CA MET A 222 -6.83 9.09 -2.08
C MET A 222 -5.98 8.72 -3.31
N ASN A 223 -6.22 7.54 -3.89
CA ASN A 223 -5.68 7.16 -5.19
C ASN A 223 -6.56 7.68 -6.35
N GLY A 224 -6.22 7.33 -7.60
CA GLY A 224 -6.99 7.74 -8.78
C GLY A 224 -8.44 7.28 -8.77
N ASP A 225 -8.77 6.17 -8.09
CA ASP A 225 -10.12 5.58 -8.07
C ASP A 225 -11.01 6.21 -7.01
N ARG A 226 -10.45 6.83 -5.97
CA ARG A 226 -11.19 7.47 -4.87
C ARG A 226 -12.23 6.54 -4.24
N ASN A 227 -11.82 5.31 -3.92
CA ASN A 227 -12.70 4.35 -3.28
C ASN A 227 -12.92 4.67 -1.81
N ASN A 228 -14.13 4.41 -1.28
CA ASN A 228 -14.33 4.38 0.16
C ASN A 228 -13.58 3.17 0.75
N ILE A 229 -13.13 3.25 1.99
CA ILE A 229 -12.46 2.16 2.69
C ILE A 229 -13.22 1.76 3.96
N VAL A 230 -13.26 0.48 4.23
CA VAL A 230 -13.71 -0.07 5.51
C VAL A 230 -12.54 -0.02 6.48
N VAL A 231 -12.77 0.50 7.67
CA VAL A 231 -11.81 0.45 8.78
C VAL A 231 -12.48 -0.32 9.90
N PHE A 232 -11.88 -1.44 10.31
CA PHE A 232 -12.38 -2.25 11.42
C PHE A 232 -11.91 -1.65 12.76
N ASP A 233 -12.64 -1.92 13.83
CA ASP A 233 -12.31 -1.42 15.17
C ASP A 233 -10.89 -1.83 15.64
N ARG A 234 -10.37 -2.95 15.09
CA ARG A 234 -9.02 -3.45 15.36
C ARG A 234 -7.89 -2.70 14.64
N ASP A 235 -8.22 -1.88 13.65
CA ASP A 235 -7.25 -1.24 12.77
C ASP A 235 -6.70 0.06 13.38
N ASP A 236 -5.43 0.38 13.10
CA ASP A 236 -4.84 1.68 13.41
C ASP A 236 -5.31 2.73 12.39
N PHE A 237 -6.42 3.39 12.73
CA PHE A 237 -7.06 4.38 11.87
C PHE A 237 -6.14 5.57 11.53
N GLU A 238 -5.34 6.05 12.48
CA GLU A 238 -4.47 7.21 12.23
C GLU A 238 -3.35 6.85 11.23
N SER A 239 -2.82 5.64 11.30
CA SER A 239 -1.88 5.14 10.31
C SER A 239 -2.52 4.99 8.92
N ILE A 240 -3.72 4.40 8.85
CA ILE A 240 -4.48 4.26 7.59
C ILE A 240 -4.76 5.63 6.97
N LYS A 241 -5.21 6.59 7.77
CA LYS A 241 -5.50 7.96 7.35
C LYS A 241 -4.26 8.69 6.83
N ALA A 242 -3.12 8.57 7.52
CA ALA A 242 -1.86 9.14 7.09
C ALA A 242 -1.39 8.53 5.76
N ASN A 243 -1.46 7.22 5.66
CA ASN A 243 -1.06 6.47 4.48
C ASN A 243 -1.94 6.73 3.26
N SER A 244 -3.26 6.93 3.43
CA SER A 244 -4.17 7.21 2.32
C SER A 244 -3.81 8.50 1.56
N LYS A 245 -3.19 9.48 2.23
CA LYS A 245 -2.80 10.76 1.65
C LYS A 245 -1.61 10.66 0.69
N ILE A 246 -0.74 9.67 0.87
CA ILE A 246 0.46 9.50 0.04
C ILE A 246 0.23 8.63 -1.19
N ALA A 247 -0.97 8.09 -1.38
CA ALA A 247 -1.29 7.13 -2.45
C ALA A 247 -1.01 7.66 -3.87
N ASN A 248 -1.15 8.98 -4.10
CA ASN A 248 -0.91 9.64 -5.38
C ASN A 248 0.40 10.45 -5.43
N VAL A 249 1.23 10.38 -4.41
CA VAL A 249 2.48 11.15 -4.38
C VAL A 249 3.39 10.70 -5.51
N VAL A 250 3.89 11.68 -6.28
CA VAL A 250 4.96 11.51 -7.27
C VAL A 250 6.16 12.28 -6.78
N LYS A 251 7.25 11.57 -6.52
CA LYS A 251 8.54 12.15 -6.13
C LYS A 251 9.46 12.30 -7.34
N THR A 252 10.21 13.39 -7.34
CA THR A 252 11.31 13.67 -8.25
C THR A 252 12.64 13.51 -7.53
N ALA A 253 13.75 13.58 -8.23
CA ALA A 253 15.08 13.44 -7.64
C ALA A 253 15.34 14.43 -6.48
N SER A 254 14.77 15.64 -6.55
CA SER A 254 14.91 16.67 -5.51
C SER A 254 14.17 16.38 -4.21
N ASP A 255 13.28 15.40 -4.22
CA ASP A 255 12.49 15.00 -3.04
C ASP A 255 13.22 13.94 -2.18
N PHE A 256 14.45 13.57 -2.59
CA PHE A 256 15.30 12.61 -1.88
C PHE A 256 16.63 13.28 -1.48
N ASP A 257 17.10 13.02 -0.28
CA ASP A 257 18.46 13.41 0.10
C ASP A 257 19.49 12.39 -0.42
N LEU A 258 19.85 12.54 -1.69
CA LEU A 258 20.78 11.63 -2.38
C LEU A 258 22.22 11.72 -1.90
N THR A 259 22.52 12.59 -0.92
CA THR A 259 23.83 12.65 -0.25
C THR A 259 23.94 11.65 0.88
N THR A 260 22.80 11.10 1.33
CA THR A 260 22.71 10.11 2.39
C THR A 260 22.42 8.71 1.85
N ARG A 261 22.82 7.68 2.61
CA ARG A 261 22.46 6.30 2.31
C ARG A 261 20.95 6.10 2.33
N GLU A 262 20.26 6.67 3.33
CA GLU A 262 18.80 6.55 3.46
C GLU A 262 18.07 7.09 2.22
N GLY A 263 18.46 8.25 1.69
CA GLY A 263 17.85 8.80 0.47
C GLY A 263 18.11 7.94 -0.77
N LYS A 264 19.31 7.34 -0.89
CA LYS A 264 19.64 6.38 -1.95
C LYS A 264 18.81 5.09 -1.83
N GLU A 265 18.64 4.57 -0.63
CA GLU A 265 17.78 3.41 -0.34
C GLU A 265 16.32 3.70 -0.66
N GLU A 266 15.83 4.88 -0.30
CA GLU A 266 14.46 5.28 -0.56
C GLU A 266 14.15 5.38 -2.06
N ILE A 267 14.97 6.07 -2.84
CA ILE A 267 14.77 6.23 -4.29
C ILE A 267 14.85 4.89 -5.03
N SER A 268 15.73 3.98 -4.62
CA SER A 268 15.97 2.67 -5.25
C SER A 268 15.14 1.53 -4.65
N ASN A 269 14.40 1.81 -3.57
CA ASN A 269 13.69 0.79 -2.79
C ASN A 269 14.62 -0.31 -2.26
N PHE A 270 15.93 -0.01 -2.15
CA PHE A 270 16.95 -0.96 -1.73
C PHE A 270 17.04 -1.01 -0.21
N ARG A 271 17.07 -2.18 0.36
CA ARG A 271 17.28 -2.40 1.80
C ARG A 271 17.45 -3.86 2.15
N ALA A 272 18.02 -4.12 3.33
CA ALA A 272 18.06 -5.46 3.90
C ALA A 272 16.65 -5.97 4.24
N VAL A 273 16.42 -7.26 4.08
CA VAL A 273 15.19 -7.94 4.48
C VAL A 273 15.25 -8.24 5.99
N PRO A 274 14.21 -7.93 6.78
CA PRO A 274 14.20 -8.18 8.22
C PRO A 274 14.54 -9.62 8.57
N GLY A 275 15.23 -9.83 9.69
CA GLY A 275 15.63 -11.15 10.16
C GLY A 275 16.80 -11.78 9.39
N THR A 276 17.33 -11.11 8.35
CA THR A 276 18.43 -11.61 7.52
C THR A 276 19.62 -10.64 7.48
N LYS A 277 20.81 -11.15 7.17
CA LYS A 277 22.03 -10.35 6.95
C LYS A 277 22.54 -10.43 5.50
N ALA A 278 22.04 -11.38 4.73
CA ALA A 278 22.52 -11.67 3.40
C ALA A 278 21.42 -11.66 2.33
N LEU A 279 20.26 -11.07 2.64
CA LEU A 279 19.17 -10.88 1.68
C LEU A 279 18.76 -9.41 1.65
N PHE A 280 18.76 -8.85 0.46
CA PHE A 280 18.33 -7.48 0.18
C PHE A 280 17.18 -7.49 -0.80
N ARG A 281 16.35 -6.43 -0.75
CA ARG A 281 15.26 -6.24 -1.70
C ARG A 281 15.36 -4.88 -2.36
N SER A 282 14.83 -4.74 -3.59
CA SER A 282 14.95 -3.48 -4.32
C SER A 282 13.90 -3.28 -5.43
N TYR A 283 13.99 -2.11 -6.08
CA TYR A 283 13.48 -1.83 -7.42
C TYR A 283 14.19 -2.72 -8.46
N HIS A 284 13.75 -2.70 -9.74
CA HIS A 284 14.41 -3.48 -10.79
C HIS A 284 15.81 -2.93 -11.09
N PRO A 285 16.89 -3.74 -11.03
CA PRO A 285 18.26 -3.23 -11.08
C PRO A 285 18.73 -2.77 -12.47
N TYR A 286 18.01 -3.11 -13.54
CA TYR A 286 18.44 -2.78 -14.91
C TYR A 286 17.29 -2.49 -15.87
N LYS A 287 16.07 -2.22 -15.37
CA LYS A 287 14.90 -1.97 -16.21
C LYS A 287 14.10 -0.78 -15.70
N TYR A 288 13.84 0.18 -16.58
CA TYR A 288 12.91 1.27 -16.28
C TYR A 288 11.48 0.75 -16.32
N THR A 289 10.72 0.97 -15.28
CA THR A 289 9.37 0.42 -15.17
C THR A 289 8.29 1.49 -15.06
N LYS A 290 8.67 2.72 -14.68
CA LYS A 290 7.79 3.91 -14.61
C LYS A 290 8.26 4.96 -15.61
N THR A 291 7.67 4.95 -16.77
CA THR A 291 8.16 5.47 -18.04
C THR A 291 8.13 6.98 -18.24
N SER A 292 7.53 7.74 -17.36
CA SER A 292 7.38 9.19 -17.53
C SER A 292 8.21 10.02 -16.55
N ASN A 293 9.00 9.38 -15.69
CA ASN A 293 9.71 10.05 -14.63
C ASN A 293 11.23 10.06 -14.88
N ALA A 294 11.82 11.25 -14.99
CA ALA A 294 13.27 11.45 -15.13
C ALA A 294 14.09 10.90 -13.93
N THR A 295 13.43 10.52 -12.85
CA THR A 295 14.03 9.88 -11.67
C THR A 295 14.44 8.42 -11.94
N GLU A 296 13.90 7.76 -12.96
CA GLU A 296 14.15 6.34 -13.24
C GLU A 296 15.63 5.97 -13.43
N PRO A 297 16.45 6.71 -14.22
CA PRO A 297 17.87 6.43 -14.34
C PRO A 297 18.61 6.49 -13.00
N LEU A 298 18.24 7.45 -12.14
CA LEU A 298 18.86 7.60 -10.82
C LEU A 298 18.50 6.45 -9.87
N ARG A 299 17.28 5.89 -9.98
CA ARG A 299 16.90 4.69 -9.20
C ARG A 299 17.86 3.53 -9.47
N ILE A 300 18.13 3.28 -10.76
CA ILE A 300 19.02 2.19 -11.19
C ILE A 300 20.47 2.51 -10.79
N GLN A 301 20.92 3.76 -10.96
CA GLN A 301 22.25 4.16 -10.56
C GLN A 301 22.49 3.89 -9.06
N TYR A 302 21.64 4.44 -8.20
CA TYR A 302 21.82 4.30 -6.75
C TYR A 302 21.60 2.86 -6.26
N LEU A 303 20.72 2.12 -6.94
CA LEU A 303 20.58 0.69 -6.65
C LEU A 303 21.90 -0.04 -6.95
N THR A 304 22.53 0.24 -8.10
CA THR A 304 23.80 -0.37 -8.47
C THR A 304 24.90 -0.02 -7.46
N GLU A 305 25.02 1.25 -7.08
CA GLU A 305 25.98 1.69 -6.06
C GLU A 305 25.79 0.92 -4.73
N LEU A 306 24.56 0.83 -4.24
CA LEU A 306 24.25 0.13 -3.00
C LEU A 306 24.47 -1.38 -3.10
N ALA A 307 24.14 -1.99 -4.25
CA ALA A 307 24.37 -3.41 -4.48
C ALA A 307 25.88 -3.74 -4.51
N GLU A 308 26.70 -2.88 -5.10
CA GLU A 308 28.16 -2.98 -5.07
C GLU A 308 28.72 -2.83 -3.65
N GLU A 309 28.23 -1.84 -2.89
CA GLU A 309 28.62 -1.61 -1.49
C GLU A 309 28.32 -2.84 -0.60
N GLU A 310 27.16 -3.47 -0.79
CA GLU A 310 26.77 -4.68 -0.05
C GLU A 310 27.39 -5.96 -0.62
N GLY A 311 28.05 -5.86 -1.76
CA GLY A 311 28.71 -7.00 -2.41
C GLY A 311 27.75 -8.08 -2.88
N ILE A 312 26.56 -7.69 -3.39
CA ILE A 312 25.55 -8.63 -3.92
C ILE A 312 26.18 -9.55 -4.96
N LYS A 313 25.96 -10.85 -4.83
CA LYS A 313 26.52 -11.86 -5.73
C LYS A 313 25.49 -12.63 -6.51
N SER A 314 24.27 -12.76 -6.00
CA SER A 314 23.18 -13.49 -6.65
C SER A 314 21.90 -12.67 -6.68
N ASP A 315 21.06 -12.91 -7.69
CA ASP A 315 19.81 -12.19 -7.90
C ASP A 315 18.61 -13.13 -8.07
N ILE A 316 17.48 -12.73 -7.50
CA ILE A 316 16.20 -13.43 -7.59
C ILE A 316 15.21 -12.51 -8.30
N CYS A 317 15.08 -12.71 -9.61
CA CYS A 317 14.21 -11.92 -10.48
C CYS A 317 12.79 -12.52 -10.55
N LEU A 318 11.83 -11.80 -9.93
CA LEU A 318 10.42 -12.22 -9.87
C LEU A 318 9.57 -11.71 -11.05
N SER A 319 10.16 -11.02 -12.00
CA SER A 319 9.42 -10.34 -13.07
C SER A 319 9.73 -10.83 -14.47
N GLU A 320 10.77 -11.58 -14.65
CA GLU A 320 11.21 -12.07 -15.96
C GLU A 320 11.30 -13.60 -15.97
N ASN A 321 11.20 -14.19 -17.17
CA ASN A 321 11.27 -15.65 -17.35
C ASN A 321 12.63 -16.10 -17.88
N GLU A 322 13.38 -15.20 -18.47
CA GLU A 322 14.60 -15.52 -19.20
C GLU A 322 15.46 -14.27 -19.43
N GLU A 323 16.73 -14.52 -19.70
CA GLU A 323 17.76 -13.50 -19.87
C GLU A 323 17.47 -12.50 -21.03
N ARG A 324 16.87 -12.95 -22.13
CA ARG A 324 16.60 -12.09 -23.31
C ARG A 324 15.72 -10.86 -23.02
N ASN A 325 14.94 -10.87 -21.90
CA ASN A 325 14.11 -9.74 -21.48
C ASN A 325 14.89 -8.66 -20.73
N LEU A 326 16.19 -8.87 -20.51
CA LEU A 326 17.06 -7.97 -19.76
C LEU A 326 17.66 -6.83 -20.60
N LEU A 327 17.77 -7.00 -21.93
CA LEU A 327 18.60 -6.15 -22.78
C LEU A 327 17.85 -5.03 -23.49
N SER A 328 16.53 -5.01 -23.50
CA SER A 328 15.76 -3.95 -24.16
C SER A 328 14.44 -3.67 -23.46
N PHE A 329 14.04 -2.41 -23.42
CA PHE A 329 12.78 -1.97 -22.85
C PHE A 329 12.22 -0.77 -23.63
N THR A 330 10.94 -0.52 -23.51
CA THR A 330 10.27 0.58 -24.20
C THR A 330 9.66 1.55 -23.21
N ILE A 331 9.99 2.84 -23.35
CA ILE A 331 9.45 3.92 -22.54
C ILE A 331 8.74 4.92 -23.44
N GLY A 332 7.45 5.21 -23.19
CA GLY A 332 6.69 6.18 -23.99
C GLY A 332 6.70 5.91 -25.50
N GLY A 333 6.74 4.62 -25.91
CA GLY A 333 6.86 4.22 -27.32
C GLY A 333 8.28 4.21 -27.87
N THR A 334 9.28 4.70 -27.14
CA THR A 334 10.69 4.69 -27.53
C THR A 334 11.38 3.46 -27.01
N LYS A 335 12.03 2.70 -27.90
CA LYS A 335 12.83 1.54 -27.51
C LYS A 335 14.21 2.01 -27.03
N TYR A 336 14.55 1.59 -25.82
CA TYR A 336 15.87 1.79 -25.25
C TYR A 336 16.62 0.47 -25.26
N THR A 337 17.92 0.57 -25.55
CA THR A 337 18.86 -0.54 -25.38
C THR A 337 19.97 0.04 -24.50
N GLU A 338 19.90 -0.18 -23.21
CA GLU A 338 20.95 0.25 -22.30
C GLU A 338 21.88 -0.91 -21.99
N THR A 339 23.13 -0.54 -21.77
CA THR A 339 24.12 -1.45 -21.26
C THR A 339 23.85 -1.63 -19.77
N ILE A 340 23.51 -2.83 -19.36
CA ILE A 340 23.42 -3.19 -17.94
C ILE A 340 24.76 -2.84 -17.28
N ALA A 341 24.71 -2.33 -16.04
CA ALA A 341 25.92 -1.99 -15.29
C ALA A 341 26.92 -3.18 -15.28
N PRO A 342 28.22 -2.94 -15.46
CA PRO A 342 29.22 -4.02 -15.52
C PRO A 342 29.15 -4.97 -14.34
N TYR A 343 28.94 -4.45 -13.16
CA TYR A 343 28.76 -5.24 -11.94
C TYR A 343 27.62 -6.26 -12.08
N TYR A 344 26.46 -5.83 -12.59
CA TYR A 344 25.32 -6.71 -12.75
C TYR A 344 25.49 -7.68 -13.93
N GLN A 345 26.19 -7.27 -15.00
CA GLN A 345 26.58 -8.16 -16.09
C GLN A 345 27.42 -9.34 -15.60
N GLU A 346 28.30 -9.10 -14.62
CA GLU A 346 29.11 -10.16 -14.02
C GLU A 346 28.22 -11.19 -13.30
N ILE A 347 27.22 -10.75 -12.52
CA ILE A 347 26.26 -11.64 -11.85
C ILE A 347 25.53 -12.51 -12.87
N ILE A 348 25.02 -11.90 -13.96
CA ILE A 348 24.34 -12.62 -15.05
C ILE A 348 25.30 -13.62 -15.72
N SER A 349 26.51 -13.20 -16.07
CA SER A 349 27.46 -14.03 -16.80
C SER A 349 27.92 -15.25 -16.01
N LYS A 350 27.91 -15.18 -14.69
CA LYS A 350 28.20 -16.29 -13.79
C LYS A 350 27.01 -17.23 -13.55
N GLY A 351 25.85 -16.96 -14.16
CA GLY A 351 24.63 -17.73 -13.94
C GLY A 351 24.02 -17.54 -12.55
N GLN A 352 24.34 -16.45 -11.87
CA GLN A 352 23.90 -16.14 -10.50
C GLN A 352 22.55 -15.43 -10.47
N VAL A 353 21.65 -15.73 -11.43
CA VAL A 353 20.30 -15.14 -11.50
C VAL A 353 19.25 -16.25 -11.58
N LEU A 354 18.31 -16.22 -10.64
CA LEU A 354 17.08 -16.99 -10.73
C LEU A 354 16.02 -16.20 -11.48
N TYR A 355 15.52 -16.72 -12.58
CA TYR A 355 14.31 -16.22 -13.24
C TYR A 355 13.13 -17.08 -12.81
N THR A 356 12.32 -16.57 -11.87
CA THR A 356 11.16 -17.31 -11.38
C THR A 356 10.13 -17.57 -12.48
N GLY A 357 9.53 -18.74 -12.43
CA GLY A 357 8.58 -19.18 -13.44
C GLY A 357 9.20 -19.93 -14.61
N THR A 358 10.52 -20.11 -14.66
CA THR A 358 11.15 -21.01 -15.64
C THR A 358 10.65 -22.45 -15.47
N ALA A 359 10.54 -22.92 -14.23
CA ALA A 359 10.00 -24.24 -13.90
C ALA A 359 8.46 -24.33 -14.03
N ASN A 360 7.75 -23.23 -13.81
CA ASN A 360 6.28 -23.17 -13.74
C ASN A 360 5.64 -22.51 -14.96
N GLY A 361 6.42 -22.07 -15.95
CA GLY A 361 5.96 -21.45 -17.18
C GLY A 361 5.41 -20.03 -17.04
N SER A 362 5.38 -19.45 -15.84
CA SER A 362 4.91 -18.09 -15.60
C SER A 362 5.56 -17.45 -14.37
N THR A 363 5.78 -16.15 -14.42
CA THR A 363 6.21 -15.36 -13.26
C THR A 363 5.05 -15.15 -12.28
N PRO A 364 5.33 -14.91 -10.98
CA PRO A 364 4.31 -14.56 -10.00
C PRO A 364 3.49 -13.34 -10.42
N SER A 365 2.18 -13.39 -10.22
CA SER A 365 1.28 -12.27 -10.45
C SER A 365 0.79 -11.65 -9.14
N TYR A 366 0.25 -10.42 -9.23
CA TYR A 366 -0.38 -9.73 -8.11
C TYR A 366 -1.45 -10.59 -7.41
N ASN A 367 -2.34 -11.21 -8.19
CA ASN A 367 -3.40 -12.05 -7.63
C ASN A 367 -2.87 -13.30 -6.93
N GLU A 368 -1.83 -13.92 -7.49
CA GLU A 368 -1.27 -15.15 -6.90
C GLU A 368 -0.54 -14.87 -5.59
N VAL A 369 0.13 -13.72 -5.45
CA VAL A 369 0.88 -13.43 -4.22
C VAL A 369 0.01 -12.97 -3.07
N TYR A 370 -1.15 -12.34 -3.33
CA TYR A 370 -2.01 -11.86 -2.25
C TYR A 370 -3.27 -12.70 -2.07
N TYR A 371 -4.04 -12.90 -3.14
CA TYR A 371 -5.36 -13.54 -3.02
C TYR A 371 -5.34 -15.06 -3.14
N ASN A 372 -4.28 -15.62 -3.70
CA ASN A 372 -4.10 -17.06 -3.89
C ASN A 372 -2.80 -17.59 -3.27
N SER A 373 -2.23 -16.89 -2.28
CA SER A 373 -0.98 -17.28 -1.62
C SER A 373 -1.05 -18.64 -0.88
N GLY A 374 -2.25 -19.06 -0.46
CA GLY A 374 -2.48 -20.44 0.01
C GLY A 374 -2.42 -21.50 -1.08
N GLY A 375 -2.36 -21.12 -2.37
CA GLY A 375 -2.40 -22.03 -3.50
C GLY A 375 -1.06 -22.70 -3.83
N THR A 376 -1.12 -23.72 -4.70
CA THR A 376 0.05 -24.51 -5.11
C THR A 376 1.09 -23.68 -5.87
N LYS A 377 0.67 -22.73 -6.71
CA LYS A 377 1.60 -21.91 -7.49
C LYS A 377 2.51 -21.06 -6.60
N PHE A 378 1.94 -20.40 -5.59
CA PHE A 378 2.73 -19.62 -4.65
C PHE A 378 3.76 -20.50 -3.94
N ALA A 379 3.35 -21.67 -3.46
CA ALA A 379 4.24 -22.65 -2.84
C ALA A 379 5.38 -23.10 -3.76
N GLN A 380 5.10 -23.32 -5.03
CA GLN A 380 6.11 -23.69 -6.03
C GLN A 380 7.16 -22.58 -6.24
N TRP A 381 6.76 -21.32 -6.29
CA TRP A 381 7.71 -20.20 -6.39
C TRP A 381 8.54 -20.04 -5.10
N VAL A 382 7.93 -20.21 -3.92
CA VAL A 382 8.71 -20.24 -2.66
C VAL A 382 9.73 -21.37 -2.69
N GLN A 383 9.35 -22.57 -3.14
CA GLN A 383 10.27 -23.71 -3.27
C GLN A 383 11.42 -23.41 -4.24
N GLU A 384 11.14 -22.82 -5.41
CA GLU A 384 12.14 -22.44 -6.40
C GLU A 384 13.15 -21.44 -5.82
N ILE A 385 12.66 -20.41 -5.11
CA ILE A 385 13.50 -19.41 -4.44
C ILE A 385 14.35 -20.04 -3.34
N CYS A 386 13.76 -20.87 -2.49
CA CYS A 386 14.51 -21.55 -1.43
C CYS A 386 15.61 -22.45 -2.01
N ARG A 387 15.31 -23.24 -3.04
CA ARG A 387 16.29 -24.12 -3.69
C ARG A 387 17.43 -23.34 -4.34
N PHE A 388 17.15 -22.20 -4.95
CA PHE A 388 18.18 -21.32 -5.48
C PHE A 388 19.11 -20.82 -4.36
N ILE A 389 18.56 -20.33 -3.25
CA ILE A 389 19.36 -19.80 -2.14
C ILE A 389 20.22 -20.91 -1.50
N ILE A 390 19.68 -22.11 -1.29
CA ILE A 390 20.42 -23.19 -0.62
C ILE A 390 21.41 -23.89 -1.52
N SER A 391 21.37 -23.70 -2.83
CA SER A 391 22.29 -24.29 -3.79
C SER A 391 23.74 -23.93 -3.47
N ASP A 392 24.64 -24.89 -3.63
CA ASP A 392 26.10 -24.68 -3.53
C ASP A 392 26.65 -23.88 -4.72
N GLU A 393 25.88 -23.76 -5.79
CA GLU A 393 26.24 -23.02 -7.00
C GLU A 393 25.97 -21.52 -6.87
N THR A 394 25.22 -21.06 -5.85
CA THR A 394 24.88 -19.66 -5.63
C THR A 394 25.58 -19.05 -4.43
N GLU A 395 25.91 -17.79 -4.53
CA GLU A 395 26.69 -17.08 -3.53
C GLU A 395 25.86 -15.95 -2.86
N ALA A 396 25.96 -15.86 -1.55
CA ALA A 396 25.44 -14.73 -0.78
C ALA A 396 26.40 -13.51 -0.89
N PRO A 397 25.91 -12.25 -0.72
CA PRO A 397 24.53 -11.84 -0.47
C PRO A 397 23.63 -11.92 -1.71
N TYR A 398 22.32 -12.04 -1.46
CA TYR A 398 21.26 -12.15 -2.47
C TYR A 398 20.48 -10.85 -2.62
N LEU A 399 20.08 -10.51 -3.84
CA LEU A 399 19.09 -9.47 -4.13
C LEU A 399 17.78 -10.13 -4.58
N ILE A 400 16.63 -9.69 -4.05
CA ILE A 400 15.32 -10.11 -4.54
C ILE A 400 14.54 -8.90 -5.04
N HIS A 401 14.02 -8.97 -6.26
CA HIS A 401 13.30 -7.89 -6.87
C HIS A 401 12.19 -8.33 -7.82
N CYS A 402 11.28 -7.42 -8.13
CA CYS A 402 10.36 -7.56 -9.25
C CYS A 402 10.48 -6.32 -10.17
N ARG A 403 9.36 -5.74 -10.64
CA ARG A 403 9.41 -4.51 -11.43
C ARG A 403 9.74 -3.28 -10.58
N ILE A 404 8.96 -3.06 -9.52
CA ILE A 404 9.07 -1.90 -8.63
C ILE A 404 9.50 -2.28 -7.20
N GLY A 405 9.65 -3.58 -6.94
CA GLY A 405 10.07 -4.07 -5.64
C GLY A 405 8.98 -4.03 -4.56
N THR A 406 7.70 -3.89 -4.92
CA THR A 406 6.60 -3.74 -3.95
C THR A 406 5.82 -5.04 -3.76
N ASP A 407 5.04 -5.49 -4.77
CA ASP A 407 4.08 -6.61 -4.60
C ASP A 407 4.75 -7.98 -4.45
N ARG A 408 5.27 -8.52 -5.53
CA ARG A 408 5.91 -9.85 -5.55
C ARG A 408 7.10 -9.90 -4.60
N THR A 409 7.97 -8.92 -4.71
CA THR A 409 9.12 -8.76 -3.80
C THR A 409 8.67 -8.66 -2.36
N GLY A 410 7.62 -7.87 -2.09
CA GLY A 410 7.06 -7.71 -0.74
C GLY A 410 6.64 -9.02 -0.13
N MET A 411 5.84 -9.82 -0.84
CA MET A 411 5.31 -11.07 -0.31
C MET A 411 6.40 -12.14 -0.14
N PHE A 412 7.31 -12.31 -1.13
CA PHE A 412 8.37 -13.33 -1.02
C PHE A 412 9.45 -12.94 0.00
N SER A 413 9.88 -11.66 0.05
CA SER A 413 10.82 -11.23 1.08
C SER A 413 10.23 -11.32 2.49
N ALA A 414 8.94 -11.01 2.66
CA ALA A 414 8.24 -11.18 3.93
C ALA A 414 8.18 -12.66 4.36
N THR A 415 7.92 -13.58 3.42
CA THR A 415 7.93 -15.03 3.70
C THR A 415 9.32 -15.49 4.15
N LEU A 416 10.39 -15.05 3.46
CA LEU A 416 11.77 -15.37 3.85
C LEU A 416 12.15 -14.72 5.19
N ALA A 417 11.70 -13.49 5.45
CA ALA A 417 11.89 -12.82 6.72
C ALA A 417 11.26 -13.61 7.89
N ALA A 418 10.01 -14.04 7.73
CA ALA A 418 9.32 -14.86 8.71
C ALA A 418 10.02 -16.19 8.96
N LEU A 419 10.49 -16.89 7.91
CA LEU A 419 11.31 -18.11 8.03
C LEU A 419 12.62 -17.85 8.80
N CYS A 420 13.15 -16.63 8.74
CA CYS A 420 14.38 -16.22 9.41
C CYS A 420 14.14 -15.57 10.79
N GLY A 421 12.92 -15.63 11.33
CA GLY A 421 12.61 -15.19 12.69
C GLY A 421 12.35 -13.70 12.85
N ALA A 422 12.01 -13.00 11.76
CA ALA A 422 11.56 -11.62 11.87
C ALA A 422 10.16 -11.55 12.47
N GLU A 423 9.94 -10.57 13.34
CA GLU A 423 8.64 -10.31 13.93
C GLU A 423 7.69 -9.69 12.90
N TRP A 424 6.38 -9.94 13.05
CA TRP A 424 5.37 -9.44 12.11
C TRP A 424 5.44 -7.92 11.92
N GLU A 425 5.59 -7.19 13.02
CA GLU A 425 5.65 -5.72 13.00
C GLU A 425 6.81 -5.19 12.14
N ASP A 426 7.98 -5.82 12.20
CA ASP A 426 9.14 -5.44 11.38
C ASP A 426 8.93 -5.77 9.91
N ILE A 427 8.31 -6.91 9.63
CA ILE A 427 7.95 -7.34 8.27
C ILE A 427 6.97 -6.36 7.64
N GLU A 428 5.90 -5.98 8.35
CA GLU A 428 4.88 -5.07 7.85
C GLU A 428 5.44 -3.66 7.64
N LYS A 429 6.21 -3.14 8.59
CA LYS A 429 6.91 -1.86 8.46
C LYS A 429 7.87 -1.84 7.25
N ASP A 430 8.60 -2.95 7.03
CA ASP A 430 9.46 -3.06 5.86
C ASP A 430 8.65 -3.03 4.56
N TYR A 431 7.55 -3.76 4.50
CA TYR A 431 6.69 -3.78 3.32
C TYR A 431 6.19 -2.37 2.96
N GLU A 432 5.70 -1.62 3.92
CA GLU A 432 5.15 -0.27 3.74
C GLU A 432 6.20 0.77 3.31
N LYS A 433 7.49 0.55 3.62
CA LYS A 433 8.58 1.44 3.15
C LYS A 433 8.61 1.60 1.64
N SER A 434 8.12 0.63 0.86
CA SER A 434 8.08 0.71 -0.60
C SER A 434 7.22 1.87 -1.12
N THR A 435 6.27 2.38 -0.34
CA THR A 435 5.43 3.52 -0.70
C THR A 435 6.22 4.84 -0.73
N ARG A 436 7.37 4.90 -0.01
CA ARG A 436 8.22 6.10 0.06
C ARG A 436 8.87 6.48 -1.26
N MET A 437 8.97 5.55 -2.21
CA MET A 437 9.47 5.85 -3.57
C MET A 437 8.69 6.96 -4.29
N GLY A 438 7.42 7.18 -3.93
CA GLY A 438 6.58 8.20 -4.55
C GLY A 438 6.41 8.00 -6.06
N ILE A 439 5.91 6.83 -6.46
CA ILE A 439 5.70 6.45 -7.87
C ILE A 439 4.23 6.18 -8.20
N GLN A 440 3.31 6.68 -7.40
CA GLN A 440 1.86 6.42 -7.48
C GLN A 440 1.48 4.93 -7.35
N GLU A 441 2.30 4.16 -6.65
CA GLU A 441 2.07 2.73 -6.39
C GLU A 441 2.04 2.49 -4.88
N TYR A 442 0.93 2.86 -4.28
CA TYR A 442 0.71 2.62 -2.86
C TYR A 442 0.17 1.19 -2.63
N ARG A 443 0.66 0.55 -1.57
CA ARG A 443 0.16 -0.72 -1.03
C ARG A 443 0.16 -0.66 0.49
N GLY A 444 -1.01 -0.77 1.10
CA GLY A 444 -1.12 -0.80 2.56
C GLY A 444 -0.73 -2.17 3.14
N GLY A 445 -0.26 -2.17 4.39
CA GLY A 445 0.15 -3.37 5.13
C GLY A 445 -0.94 -4.44 5.23
N GLY A 446 -2.22 -4.05 5.28
CA GLY A 446 -3.36 -4.97 5.28
C GLY A 446 -3.43 -5.90 4.05
N LEU A 447 -2.84 -5.51 2.92
CA LEU A 447 -2.73 -6.38 1.75
C LEU A 447 -1.72 -7.52 2.00
N LEU A 448 -0.61 -7.22 2.66
CA LEU A 448 0.38 -8.23 3.08
C LEU A 448 -0.22 -9.16 4.13
N ARG A 449 -0.93 -8.58 5.14
CA ARG A 449 -1.65 -9.36 6.16
C ARG A 449 -2.58 -10.38 5.51
N TYR A 450 -3.41 -9.94 4.60
CA TYR A 450 -4.33 -10.81 3.87
C TYR A 450 -3.60 -11.94 3.13
N GLY A 451 -2.48 -11.63 2.46
CA GLY A 451 -1.65 -12.64 1.80
C GLY A 451 -1.15 -13.71 2.76
N PHE A 452 -0.67 -13.32 3.94
CA PHE A 452 -0.22 -14.28 4.96
C PHE A 452 -1.38 -15.07 5.57
N GLU A 453 -2.52 -14.44 5.82
CA GLU A 453 -3.74 -15.11 6.29
C GLU A 453 -4.21 -16.20 5.30
N GLN A 454 -4.16 -15.91 3.99
CA GLN A 454 -4.45 -16.90 2.95
C GLN A 454 -3.41 -18.02 2.90
N MET A 455 -2.13 -17.68 3.03
CA MET A 455 -1.03 -18.66 3.01
C MET A 455 -1.13 -19.66 4.17
N LEU A 456 -1.40 -19.15 5.38
CA LEU A 456 -1.43 -19.95 6.60
C LEU A 456 -2.81 -20.52 6.93
N GLY A 457 -3.88 -20.02 6.29
CA GLY A 457 -5.25 -20.42 6.60
C GLY A 457 -5.74 -19.90 7.96
N VAL A 458 -5.23 -18.76 8.42
CA VAL A 458 -5.61 -18.11 9.69
C VAL A 458 -6.54 -16.93 9.46
N GLU A 459 -7.34 -16.55 10.47
CA GLU A 459 -8.23 -15.39 10.38
C GLU A 459 -7.50 -14.06 10.58
N ASP A 460 -6.46 -14.04 11.43
CA ASP A 460 -5.71 -12.86 11.81
C ASP A 460 -4.24 -13.21 12.05
N ILE A 461 -3.38 -12.74 11.17
CA ILE A 461 -1.93 -12.99 11.26
C ILE A 461 -1.30 -12.32 12.49
N THR A 462 -1.84 -11.21 12.96
CA THR A 462 -1.30 -10.48 14.12
C THR A 462 -1.52 -11.22 15.44
N ALA A 463 -2.45 -12.20 15.45
CA ALA A 463 -2.71 -13.07 16.60
C ALA A 463 -1.83 -14.33 16.61
N VAL A 464 -0.98 -14.54 15.59
CA VAL A 464 -0.07 -15.69 15.53
C VAL A 464 1.13 -15.43 16.44
N ALA A 465 1.21 -16.16 17.54
CA ALA A 465 2.21 -15.93 18.59
C ALA A 465 3.66 -16.29 18.18
N ASP A 466 3.83 -17.24 17.26
CA ASP A 466 5.13 -17.67 16.72
C ASP A 466 5.01 -17.77 15.20
N LEU A 467 5.27 -16.65 14.53
CA LEU A 467 5.18 -16.54 13.08
C LEU A 467 6.18 -17.45 12.37
N GLN A 468 7.41 -17.55 12.90
CA GLN A 468 8.46 -18.37 12.33
C GLN A 468 8.06 -19.85 12.28
N THR A 469 7.54 -20.36 13.40
CA THR A 469 7.06 -21.74 13.47
C THR A 469 5.85 -21.93 12.54
N ALA A 470 4.87 -21.05 12.58
CA ALA A 470 3.67 -21.16 11.75
C ALA A 470 3.98 -21.21 10.24
N VAL A 471 4.86 -20.33 9.74
CA VAL A 471 5.28 -20.30 8.34
C VAL A 471 6.12 -21.54 8.00
N SER A 472 7.03 -21.95 8.88
CA SER A 472 7.88 -23.12 8.69
C SER A 472 7.06 -24.40 8.58
N GLU A 473 6.15 -24.64 9.52
CA GLU A 473 5.27 -25.82 9.53
C GLU A 473 4.34 -25.85 8.32
N ASN A 474 3.78 -24.70 7.93
CA ASN A 474 2.94 -24.60 6.73
C ASN A 474 3.73 -25.06 5.47
N LEU A 475 4.93 -24.54 5.28
CA LEU A 475 5.73 -24.86 4.09
C LEU A 475 6.29 -26.29 4.12
N ILE A 476 6.68 -26.80 5.30
CA ILE A 476 7.13 -28.18 5.46
C ILE A 476 5.97 -29.16 5.20
N SER A 477 4.78 -28.91 5.76
CA SER A 477 3.62 -29.80 5.56
C SER A 477 3.13 -29.85 4.10
N ARG A 478 3.52 -28.87 3.29
CA ARG A 478 3.21 -28.79 1.86
C ARG A 478 4.35 -29.24 0.95
N ASP A 479 5.38 -29.88 1.49
CA ASP A 479 6.58 -30.36 0.78
C ASP A 479 7.32 -29.24 0.00
N VAL A 480 7.25 -28.00 0.47
CA VAL A 480 7.96 -26.85 -0.12
C VAL A 480 9.42 -26.85 0.28
N ILE A 481 9.70 -27.14 1.54
CA ILE A 481 11.05 -27.17 2.12
C ILE A 481 11.11 -28.25 3.21
N THR A 482 12.24 -28.95 3.33
CA THR A 482 12.47 -29.87 4.45
C THR A 482 13.06 -29.13 5.66
N PRO A 483 13.02 -29.70 6.88
CA PRO A 483 13.67 -29.11 8.06
C PRO A 483 15.17 -28.86 7.87
N GLU A 484 15.87 -29.77 7.16
CA GLU A 484 17.30 -29.65 6.85
C GLU A 484 17.55 -28.49 5.87
N GLU A 485 16.75 -28.42 4.79
CA GLU A 485 16.81 -27.32 3.83
C GLU A 485 16.50 -25.98 4.48
N LEU A 486 15.53 -25.93 5.41
CA LEU A 486 15.20 -24.72 6.17
C LEU A 486 16.38 -24.25 7.04
N THR A 487 17.06 -25.18 7.70
CA THR A 487 18.27 -24.88 8.48
C THR A 487 19.37 -24.29 7.59
N LEU A 488 19.56 -24.87 6.41
CA LEU A 488 20.53 -24.38 5.43
C LEU A 488 20.16 -23.00 4.87
N LEU A 489 18.87 -22.79 4.57
CA LEU A 489 18.33 -21.51 4.12
C LEU A 489 18.62 -20.40 5.15
N ARG A 490 18.27 -20.63 6.42
CA ARG A 490 18.53 -19.69 7.52
C ARG A 490 20.01 -19.33 7.64
N ARG A 491 20.88 -20.32 7.53
CA ARG A 491 22.34 -20.14 7.54
C ARG A 491 22.82 -19.28 6.36
N LYS A 492 22.40 -19.61 5.14
CA LYS A 492 22.76 -18.86 3.93
C LYS A 492 22.26 -17.40 3.97
N LEU A 493 21.11 -17.16 4.58
CA LEU A 493 20.54 -15.83 4.75
C LEU A 493 21.09 -15.06 5.97
N GLY A 494 21.89 -15.71 6.83
CA GLY A 494 22.48 -15.10 8.00
C GLY A 494 21.44 -14.72 9.07
N ALA A 495 20.41 -15.54 9.26
CA ALA A 495 19.39 -15.34 10.31
C ALA A 495 20.04 -15.26 11.70
N SER A 496 19.49 -14.37 12.56
CA SER A 496 20.14 -14.02 13.85
C SER A 496 20.00 -15.07 14.94
N ASP A 497 19.03 -15.96 14.84
CA ASP A 497 18.71 -17.00 15.82
C ASP A 497 19.15 -18.41 15.41
N ILE A 498 19.92 -18.52 14.34
CA ILE A 498 20.75 -19.70 14.25
C ILE A 498 21.72 -19.63 15.44
N LEU A 499 21.35 -20.31 16.50
CA LEU A 499 22.36 -20.91 17.38
C LEU A 499 23.40 -21.46 16.40
N THR A 500 24.59 -20.87 16.37
CA THR A 500 25.70 -21.44 15.63
C THR A 500 25.73 -22.91 16.01
N VAL A 501 25.18 -23.76 15.14
CA VAL A 501 25.60 -25.13 15.13
C VAL A 501 27.05 -24.97 14.68
N VAL A 502 27.90 -24.76 15.66
CA VAL A 502 29.31 -25.00 15.52
C VAL A 502 29.36 -26.29 14.74
N ASP A 503 30.05 -26.30 13.61
CA ASP A 503 30.33 -27.55 12.88
C ASP A 503 30.37 -28.66 13.89
N THR A 504 29.38 -29.53 13.86
CA THR A 504 29.42 -30.71 14.68
C THR A 504 30.54 -31.56 14.13
N VAL A 505 31.74 -31.25 14.56
CA VAL A 505 32.66 -32.32 14.89
C VAL A 505 31.79 -33.27 15.68
N GLU A 506 31.55 -34.48 15.20
CA GLU A 506 30.77 -35.50 15.91
C GLU A 506 31.21 -35.48 17.37
N GLN A 507 30.44 -34.76 18.22
CA GLN A 507 30.77 -34.65 19.63
C GLN A 507 30.44 -36.00 20.23
N THR A 508 31.42 -36.82 20.35
CA THR A 508 31.25 -38.11 21.03
C THR A 508 31.03 -37.82 22.51
N VAL A 509 30.03 -38.46 23.08
CA VAL A 509 29.79 -38.42 24.51
C VAL A 509 30.89 -39.21 25.18
N GLU A 510 31.81 -38.53 25.85
CA GLU A 510 32.91 -39.16 26.56
C GLU A 510 32.49 -39.75 27.94
N ARG A 511 31.55 -39.08 28.58
CA ARG A 511 31.07 -39.49 29.89
C ARG A 511 29.62 -39.06 30.13
N VAL A 512 28.85 -39.94 30.76
CA VAL A 512 27.49 -39.64 31.23
C VAL A 512 27.49 -39.64 32.76
N SER A 513 26.94 -38.60 33.39
CA SER A 513 26.75 -38.49 34.82
C SER A 513 25.29 -38.23 35.12
N TYR A 514 24.79 -38.67 36.27
CA TYR A 514 23.44 -38.41 36.72
C TYR A 514 23.46 -37.69 38.06
N PHE A 515 22.49 -36.78 38.24
CA PHE A 515 22.34 -36.00 39.45
C PHE A 515 20.89 -35.98 39.89
N THR A 516 20.63 -35.88 41.19
CA THR A 516 19.32 -35.51 41.70
C THR A 516 19.00 -34.04 41.34
N LEU A 517 17.76 -33.60 41.51
CA LEU A 517 17.41 -32.19 41.32
C LEU A 517 18.12 -31.24 42.29
N THR A 518 18.64 -31.77 43.40
CA THR A 518 19.44 -31.03 44.39
C THR A 518 20.92 -31.01 44.09
N GLY A 519 21.34 -31.59 42.92
CA GLY A 519 22.73 -31.58 42.46
C GLY A 519 23.61 -32.70 43.06
N LEU A 520 23.05 -33.66 43.81
CA LEU A 520 23.80 -34.79 44.35
C LEU A 520 24.06 -35.81 43.24
N PRO A 521 25.30 -36.30 43.09
CA PRO A 521 25.63 -37.29 42.05
C PRO A 521 24.96 -38.65 42.33
N VAL A 522 24.63 -39.37 41.26
CA VAL A 522 24.08 -40.71 41.29
C VAL A 522 25.07 -41.61 40.54
N ASP A 523 25.55 -42.67 41.18
CA ASP A 523 26.68 -43.48 40.67
C ASP A 523 26.42 -44.26 39.38
N SER A 524 25.15 -44.34 38.94
CA SER A 524 24.77 -45.02 37.68
C SER A 524 23.45 -44.43 37.15
N ALA A 525 22.99 -44.91 36.00
CA ALA A 525 21.66 -44.55 35.48
C ALA A 525 20.60 -44.87 36.55
N PRO A 526 19.75 -43.88 36.98
CA PRO A 526 18.85 -44.06 38.11
C PRO A 526 17.78 -45.12 37.82
N LEU A 527 17.60 -46.07 38.74
CA LEU A 527 16.59 -47.13 38.66
C LEU A 527 15.37 -46.85 39.54
N GLN A 528 15.47 -45.88 40.45
CA GLN A 528 14.36 -45.52 41.31
C GLN A 528 13.49 -44.46 40.67
N ALA A 529 12.16 -44.56 40.86
CA ALA A 529 11.23 -43.56 40.35
C ALA A 529 11.58 -42.17 40.90
N GLY A 530 11.70 -41.20 40.03
CA GLY A 530 12.11 -39.85 40.37
C GLY A 530 12.48 -38.99 39.16
N ILE A 531 12.87 -37.75 39.45
CA ILE A 531 13.35 -36.81 38.44
C ILE A 531 14.84 -36.57 38.66
N TYR A 532 15.60 -36.73 37.62
CA TYR A 532 17.07 -36.66 37.60
C TYR A 532 17.55 -35.73 36.49
N VAL A 533 18.79 -35.25 36.57
CA VAL A 533 19.50 -34.56 35.51
C VAL A 533 20.57 -35.52 34.97
N LYS A 534 20.46 -35.83 33.69
CA LYS A 534 21.52 -36.52 32.95
C LYS A 534 22.46 -35.47 32.38
N SER A 535 23.72 -35.51 32.70
CA SER A 535 24.79 -34.68 32.15
C SER A 535 25.67 -35.49 31.22
N GLU A 536 25.67 -35.20 29.94
CA GLU A 536 26.54 -35.80 28.93
C GLU A 536 27.73 -34.86 28.72
N HIS A 537 28.93 -35.32 29.08
CA HIS A 537 30.18 -34.61 28.83
C HIS A 537 30.67 -34.95 27.43
N LEU A 538 30.91 -33.91 26.62
CA LEU A 538 31.24 -34.01 25.22
C LEU A 538 32.75 -33.86 25.01
N SER A 539 33.24 -34.36 23.86
CA SER A 539 34.67 -34.36 23.51
C SER A 539 35.28 -32.95 23.38
N ASP A 540 34.48 -31.91 23.30
CA ASP A 540 34.92 -30.50 23.30
C ASP A 540 35.06 -29.87 24.70
N GLY A 541 34.82 -30.68 25.75
CA GLY A 541 34.86 -30.24 27.13
C GLY A 541 33.55 -29.56 27.65
N THR A 542 32.53 -29.46 26.80
CA THR A 542 31.20 -28.94 27.22
C THR A 542 30.32 -30.04 27.81
N ALA A 543 29.20 -29.69 28.44
CA ALA A 543 28.27 -30.67 28.99
C ALA A 543 26.83 -30.30 28.58
N ARG A 544 26.09 -31.33 28.11
CA ARG A 544 24.67 -31.22 27.80
C ARG A 544 23.82 -31.82 28.91
N ASN A 545 22.96 -31.04 29.51
CA ASN A 545 22.09 -31.47 30.63
C ASN A 545 20.69 -31.76 30.14
N THR A 546 20.16 -32.95 30.46
CA THR A 546 18.79 -33.34 30.08
C THR A 546 18.04 -33.82 31.31
N LYS A 547 16.78 -33.44 31.48
CA LYS A 547 15.87 -33.91 32.52
C LYS A 547 15.44 -35.36 32.18
N VAL A 548 15.66 -36.28 33.07
CA VAL A 548 15.23 -37.67 32.97
C VAL A 548 14.19 -37.98 34.05
N VAL A 549 13.07 -38.53 33.64
CA VAL A 549 11.99 -38.98 34.52
C VAL A 549 11.98 -40.51 34.52
N VAL A 550 12.27 -41.11 35.65
CA VAL A 550 12.14 -42.54 35.86
C VAL A 550 10.80 -42.79 36.52
N LYS A 551 9.93 -43.59 35.90
CA LYS A 551 8.58 -43.92 36.39
C LYS A 551 8.59 -45.16 37.28
#